data_7abab9a460b5e2c7ecfc2797ae4b9a68
#
_entry.id   7abab9a460b5e2c7ecfc2797ae4b9a68
#
_cell.length_a   1.000
_cell.length_b   1.000
_cell.length_c   1.000
_cell.angle_alpha   90.00
_cell.angle_beta   90.00
_cell.angle_gamma   90.00
#
_symmetry.space_group_name_H-M   'P 1'
#
loop_
_entity.id
_entity.type
_entity.pdbx_description
1 polymer ?
#
loop_
_entity_poly.entity_id
_entity_poly.type
_entity_poly.pdbx_seq_one_letter_code
_entity_poly.pdbx_strand_id
1 'polypeptide(L)'
;NFERGNDEFRGTDGPLNVADMYEKHELIDAFIDAGVELGYPRNPDYNGSKQDGFGYYQITQRNGRRESTARAFLNPAKNRKNLTVESRAHVTKIIFNKKRATGVEYSIDGIKKTADVNNEIVLTAGAVQSPQILELSGIGQPQLLKSHGIIVQHELPGVGENYRDHYAARINWRVNK
;
A
#
# COMPACT_ATOMS: atom_id res chain seq x y z
N ASN A 1 -3.52 7.92 14.38
CA ASN A 1 -4.57 8.49 15.22
C ASN A 1 -5.78 7.56 15.25
N PHE A 2 -5.99 6.88 16.36
CA PHE A 2 -7.11 5.97 16.54
C PHE A 2 -8.24 6.68 17.29
N GLU A 3 -9.45 6.66 16.74
CA GLU A 3 -10.60 7.43 17.22
C GLU A 3 -11.04 7.02 18.64
N ARG A 4 -10.93 5.74 19.01
CA ARG A 4 -11.31 5.24 20.33
C ARG A 4 -10.32 5.58 21.44
N GLY A 5 -9.19 6.18 21.10
CA GLY A 5 -8.17 6.55 22.06
C GLY A 5 -6.90 5.71 21.98
N ASN A 6 -6.04 5.91 22.96
CA ASN A 6 -4.74 5.26 23.09
C ASN A 6 -4.88 3.91 23.76
N ASP A 7 -4.21 2.89 23.24
CA ASP A 7 -4.14 1.55 23.85
C ASP A 7 -2.76 0.91 23.61
N GLU A 8 -2.61 -0.36 23.99
CA GLU A 8 -1.36 -1.13 23.81
C GLU A 8 -0.94 -1.25 22.34
N PHE A 9 -1.89 -1.22 21.38
CA PHE A 9 -1.65 -1.46 19.97
C PHE A 9 -1.62 -0.18 19.13
N ARG A 10 -2.20 0.93 19.64
CA ARG A 10 -2.48 2.13 18.83
C ARG A 10 -2.31 3.42 19.59
N GLY A 11 -1.90 4.46 18.87
CA GLY A 11 -1.78 5.82 19.40
C GLY A 11 -2.82 6.79 18.84
N THR A 12 -2.85 8.00 19.38
CA THR A 12 -3.83 9.06 19.04
C THR A 12 -3.22 10.29 18.38
N ASP A 13 -1.90 10.36 18.22
CA ASP A 13 -1.16 11.52 17.74
C ASP A 13 -0.57 11.37 16.33
N GLY A 14 -0.87 10.25 15.67
CA GLY A 14 -0.45 10.02 14.28
C GLY A 14 -1.27 10.83 13.26
N PRO A 15 -0.73 11.11 12.08
CA PRO A 15 -1.41 11.88 11.03
C PRO A 15 -2.52 11.10 10.34
N LEU A 16 -2.42 9.77 10.23
CA LEU A 16 -3.44 8.93 9.63
C LEU A 16 -4.55 8.63 10.63
N ASN A 17 -5.79 8.94 10.27
CA ASN A 17 -6.94 8.64 11.13
C ASN A 17 -7.54 7.28 10.81
N VAL A 18 -7.82 6.52 11.86
CA VAL A 18 -8.60 5.27 11.82
C VAL A 18 -9.83 5.46 12.69
N ALA A 19 -10.99 5.22 12.12
CA ALA A 19 -12.29 5.41 12.74
C ALA A 19 -13.11 4.13 12.70
N ASP A 20 -14.11 4.05 13.55
CA ASP A 20 -15.17 3.05 13.43
C ASP A 20 -16.04 3.35 12.21
N MET A 21 -16.70 2.33 11.69
CA MET A 21 -17.72 2.50 10.67
C MET A 21 -18.96 3.17 11.29
N TYR A 22 -19.28 4.39 10.82
CA TYR A 22 -20.44 5.14 11.34
C TYR A 22 -21.76 4.58 10.84
N GLU A 23 -21.81 4.18 9.57
CA GLU A 23 -23.00 3.57 8.98
C GLU A 23 -23.07 2.09 9.34
N LYS A 24 -24.09 1.73 10.15
CA LYS A 24 -24.42 0.34 10.46
C LYS A 24 -25.68 -0.05 9.73
N HIS A 25 -25.82 -1.32 9.39
CA HIS A 25 -26.96 -1.82 8.66
C HIS A 25 -27.53 -3.05 9.37
N GLU A 26 -28.85 -3.10 9.54
CA GLU A 26 -29.54 -4.17 10.25
C GLU A 26 -29.22 -5.59 9.76
N LEU A 27 -29.02 -5.76 8.45
CA LEU A 27 -28.64 -7.06 7.87
C LEU A 27 -27.19 -7.45 8.23
N ILE A 28 -26.31 -6.49 8.41
CA ILE A 28 -24.94 -6.76 8.86
C ILE A 28 -24.95 -7.10 10.35
N ASP A 29 -25.75 -6.39 11.14
CA ASP A 29 -25.93 -6.72 12.55
C ASP A 29 -26.51 -8.13 12.73
N ALA A 30 -27.54 -8.48 11.95
CA ALA A 30 -28.12 -9.83 11.94
C ALA A 30 -27.09 -10.90 11.51
N PHE A 31 -26.22 -10.61 10.55
CA PHE A 31 -25.15 -11.51 10.14
C PHE A 31 -24.10 -11.73 11.25
N ILE A 32 -23.74 -10.66 11.95
CA ILE A 32 -22.83 -10.74 13.11
C ILE A 32 -23.49 -11.56 14.24
N ASP A 33 -24.78 -11.32 14.51
CA ASP A 33 -25.53 -12.04 15.55
C ASP A 33 -25.63 -13.54 15.22
N ALA A 34 -25.93 -13.89 13.98
CA ALA A 34 -25.92 -15.28 13.52
C ALA A 34 -24.56 -15.97 13.73
N GLY A 35 -23.46 -15.25 13.48
CA GLY A 35 -22.12 -15.76 13.78
C GLY A 35 -21.92 -16.03 15.27
N VAL A 36 -22.43 -15.17 16.12
CA VAL A 36 -22.37 -15.34 17.58
C VAL A 36 -23.23 -16.52 18.04
N GLU A 37 -24.42 -16.71 17.47
CA GLU A 37 -25.30 -17.88 17.74
C GLU A 37 -24.62 -19.21 17.38
N LEU A 38 -23.75 -19.21 16.35
CA LEU A 38 -22.94 -20.35 15.95
C LEU A 38 -21.71 -20.58 16.86
N GLY A 39 -21.51 -19.77 17.88
CA GLY A 39 -20.42 -19.91 18.86
C GLY A 39 -19.15 -19.11 18.53
N TYR A 40 -19.15 -18.28 17.50
CA TYR A 40 -18.02 -17.39 17.21
C TYR A 40 -18.08 -16.15 18.11
N PRO A 41 -16.94 -15.58 18.51
CA PRO A 41 -16.95 -14.37 19.33
C PRO A 41 -17.41 -13.15 18.51
N ARG A 42 -18.17 -12.25 19.15
CA ARG A 42 -18.32 -10.89 18.65
C ARG A 42 -17.01 -10.15 18.87
N ASN A 43 -16.40 -9.65 17.80
CA ASN A 43 -15.14 -8.92 17.89
C ASN A 43 -15.32 -7.46 17.46
N PRO A 44 -15.39 -6.51 18.41
CA PRO A 44 -15.49 -5.09 18.09
C PRO A 44 -14.16 -4.49 17.61
N ASP A 45 -13.06 -5.25 17.74
CA ASP A 45 -11.72 -4.77 17.47
C ASP A 45 -10.77 -5.88 17.01
N TYR A 46 -10.87 -6.25 15.75
CA TYR A 46 -10.04 -7.30 15.13
C TYR A 46 -8.56 -6.90 14.95
N ASN A 47 -8.21 -5.62 15.18
CA ASN A 47 -6.84 -5.12 15.18
C ASN A 47 -6.22 -5.05 16.59
N GLY A 48 -6.92 -5.52 17.59
CA GLY A 48 -6.45 -5.65 18.96
C GLY A 48 -5.73 -6.98 19.22
N SER A 49 -5.76 -7.45 20.46
CA SER A 49 -5.11 -8.70 20.89
C SER A 49 -5.71 -9.97 20.29
N LYS A 50 -6.94 -9.92 19.78
CA LYS A 50 -7.64 -11.06 19.16
C LYS A 50 -8.20 -10.65 17.81
N GLN A 51 -7.93 -11.45 16.78
CA GLN A 51 -8.43 -11.19 15.42
C GLN A 51 -9.71 -11.97 15.10
N ASP A 52 -9.91 -13.14 15.72
CA ASP A 52 -11.03 -14.02 15.40
C ASP A 52 -12.36 -13.43 15.83
N GLY A 53 -13.40 -13.68 15.03
CA GLY A 53 -14.77 -13.31 15.35
C GLY A 53 -15.45 -12.50 14.26
N PHE A 54 -16.66 -12.03 14.60
CA PHE A 54 -17.49 -11.23 13.71
C PHE A 54 -17.62 -9.80 14.23
N GLY A 55 -17.49 -8.84 13.34
CA GLY A 55 -17.59 -7.42 13.69
C GLY A 55 -17.48 -6.51 12.47
N TYR A 56 -17.66 -5.22 12.70
CA TYR A 56 -17.46 -4.20 11.69
C TYR A 56 -15.98 -3.89 11.51
N TYR A 57 -15.60 -3.57 10.29
CA TYR A 57 -14.25 -3.08 9.98
C TYR A 57 -14.02 -1.67 10.52
N GLN A 58 -12.81 -1.43 10.99
CA GLN A 58 -12.29 -0.10 11.19
C GLN A 58 -11.79 0.44 9.84
N ILE A 59 -11.95 1.74 9.62
CA ILE A 59 -11.70 2.37 8.33
C ILE A 59 -10.79 3.59 8.46
N THR A 60 -9.97 3.82 7.44
CA THR A 60 -9.17 5.05 7.33
C THR A 60 -10.04 6.19 6.83
N GLN A 61 -10.67 6.90 7.76
CA GLN A 61 -11.63 7.95 7.52
C GLN A 61 -11.49 9.08 8.53
N ARG A 62 -11.71 10.31 8.08
CA ARG A 62 -11.80 11.50 8.94
C ARG A 62 -12.96 12.39 8.45
N ASN A 63 -13.86 12.77 9.36
CA ASN A 63 -15.03 13.62 9.06
C ASN A 63 -15.84 13.12 7.84
N GLY A 64 -16.18 11.83 7.82
CA GLY A 64 -16.97 11.21 6.75
C GLY A 64 -16.26 11.08 5.39
N ARG A 65 -14.96 11.36 5.31
CA ARG A 65 -14.19 11.28 4.06
C ARG A 65 -12.99 10.35 4.20
N ARG A 66 -12.71 9.59 3.14
CA ARG A 66 -11.51 8.74 3.07
C ARG A 66 -10.25 9.53 3.42
N GLU A 67 -9.50 9.03 4.40
CA GLU A 67 -8.20 9.57 4.79
C GLU A 67 -7.11 8.79 4.05
N SER A 68 -6.76 9.28 2.87
CA SER A 68 -5.67 8.70 2.08
C SER A 68 -4.31 9.15 2.61
N THR A 69 -3.25 8.43 2.25
CA THR A 69 -1.87 8.83 2.55
C THR A 69 -1.53 10.22 1.99
N ALA A 70 -2.10 10.59 0.84
CA ALA A 70 -1.95 11.93 0.30
C ALA A 70 -2.55 12.99 1.23
N ARG A 71 -3.72 12.72 1.84
CA ARG A 71 -4.35 13.65 2.79
C ARG A 71 -3.61 13.70 4.11
N ALA A 72 -3.23 12.53 4.63
CA ALA A 72 -2.60 12.41 5.93
C ALA A 72 -1.15 12.92 5.95
N PHE A 73 -0.38 12.65 4.90
CA PHE A 73 1.07 12.90 4.89
C PHE A 73 1.51 13.92 3.85
N LEU A 74 1.04 13.82 2.60
CA LEU A 74 1.52 14.68 1.52
C LEU A 74 0.98 16.13 1.65
N ASN A 75 -0.32 16.29 1.87
CA ASN A 75 -0.93 17.62 1.94
C ASN A 75 -0.31 18.51 3.04
N PRO A 76 -0.04 18.03 4.26
CA PRO A 76 0.67 18.82 5.28
C PRO A 76 2.10 19.17 4.89
N ALA A 77 2.74 18.36 4.06
CA ALA A 77 4.15 18.52 3.67
C ALA A 77 4.35 19.30 2.36
N LYS A 78 3.32 19.46 1.52
CA LYS A 78 3.44 19.99 0.15
C LYS A 78 4.08 21.37 0.01
N ASN A 79 4.01 22.18 1.07
CA ASN A 79 4.59 23.53 1.09
C ASN A 79 6.03 23.57 1.60
N ARG A 80 6.63 22.42 1.92
CA ARG A 80 8.04 22.35 2.34
C ARG A 80 8.95 22.67 1.17
N LYS A 81 9.92 23.56 1.36
CA LYS A 81 10.86 24.00 0.31
C LYS A 81 11.76 22.85 -0.22
N ASN A 82 11.95 21.81 0.59
CA ASN A 82 12.75 20.63 0.26
C ASN A 82 11.92 19.47 -0.31
N LEU A 83 10.64 19.67 -0.63
CA LEU A 83 9.77 18.67 -1.25
C LEU A 83 9.36 19.13 -2.65
N THR A 84 9.70 18.32 -3.64
CA THR A 84 9.18 18.44 -5.01
C THR A 84 8.32 17.22 -5.33
N VAL A 85 7.10 17.43 -5.82
CA VAL A 85 6.20 16.36 -6.25
C VAL A 85 6.02 16.46 -7.76
N GLU A 86 6.58 15.52 -8.48
CA GLU A 86 6.41 15.39 -9.92
C GLU A 86 5.30 14.39 -10.21
N SER A 87 4.15 14.88 -10.68
CA SER A 87 2.99 14.04 -11.01
C SER A 87 3.00 13.66 -12.49
N ARG A 88 2.26 12.59 -12.85
CA ARG A 88 2.22 12.02 -14.20
C ARG A 88 3.60 11.58 -14.72
N ALA A 89 4.56 11.40 -13.82
CA ALA A 89 5.88 10.92 -14.12
C ALA A 89 5.89 9.39 -14.10
N HIS A 90 6.08 8.77 -15.25
CA HIS A 90 6.20 7.32 -15.39
C HIS A 90 7.67 6.92 -15.28
N VAL A 91 8.06 6.34 -14.15
CA VAL A 91 9.43 5.86 -13.92
C VAL A 91 9.68 4.63 -14.79
N THR A 92 10.74 4.64 -15.58
CA THR A 92 11.10 3.57 -16.51
C THR A 92 12.22 2.69 -15.98
N LYS A 93 13.18 3.26 -15.27
CA LYS A 93 14.29 2.50 -14.66
C LYS A 93 15.06 3.34 -13.63
N ILE A 94 15.84 2.64 -12.81
CA ILE A 94 16.87 3.21 -11.95
C ILE A 94 18.20 3.25 -12.74
N ILE A 95 18.93 4.35 -12.61
CA ILE A 95 20.24 4.54 -13.26
C ILE A 95 21.32 4.13 -12.25
N PHE A 96 22.27 3.32 -12.71
CA PHE A 96 23.40 2.85 -11.92
C PHE A 96 24.73 3.35 -12.47
N ASN A 97 25.62 3.71 -11.55
CA ASN A 97 27.05 3.81 -11.82
C ASN A 97 27.73 2.69 -11.01
N LYS A 98 28.20 1.65 -11.69
CA LYS A 98 28.66 0.39 -11.07
C LYS A 98 27.53 -0.19 -10.18
N LYS A 99 27.77 -0.29 -8.87
CA LYS A 99 26.80 -0.81 -7.88
C LYS A 99 26.02 0.28 -7.12
N ARG A 100 26.21 1.56 -7.47
CA ARG A 100 25.52 2.68 -6.83
C ARG A 100 24.37 3.16 -7.71
N ALA A 101 23.17 3.25 -7.14
CA ALA A 101 22.06 3.95 -7.77
C ALA A 101 22.34 5.47 -7.75
N THR A 102 22.33 6.10 -8.92
CA THR A 102 22.70 7.51 -9.11
C THR A 102 21.59 8.37 -9.61
N GLY A 103 20.47 7.78 -10.03
CA GLY A 103 19.32 8.52 -10.52
C GLY A 103 18.18 7.62 -10.97
N VAL A 104 17.13 8.25 -11.46
CA VAL A 104 15.99 7.59 -12.09
C VAL A 104 15.71 8.18 -13.46
N GLU A 105 15.37 7.32 -14.42
CA GLU A 105 14.79 7.73 -15.71
C GLU A 105 13.28 7.66 -15.60
N TYR A 106 12.60 8.67 -16.07
CA TYR A 106 11.14 8.73 -16.12
C TYR A 106 10.66 9.48 -17.36
N SER A 107 9.39 9.33 -17.71
CA SER A 107 8.77 10.07 -18.80
C SER A 107 7.56 10.87 -18.32
N ILE A 108 7.37 12.05 -18.90
CA ILE A 108 6.16 12.87 -18.78
C ILE A 108 5.69 13.18 -20.18
N ASP A 109 4.45 12.84 -20.49
CA ASP A 109 3.84 13.06 -21.81
C ASP A 109 4.72 12.53 -22.98
N GLY A 110 5.37 11.36 -22.76
CA GLY A 110 6.28 10.71 -23.72
C GLY A 110 7.71 11.29 -23.76
N ILE A 111 7.98 12.38 -23.06
CA ILE A 111 9.31 13.01 -23.02
C ILE A 111 10.13 12.38 -21.90
N LYS A 112 11.28 11.80 -22.25
CA LYS A 112 12.22 11.24 -21.28
C LYS A 112 12.94 12.32 -20.49
N LYS A 113 13.05 12.08 -19.19
CA LYS A 113 13.74 12.94 -18.22
C LYS A 113 14.55 12.07 -17.25
N THR A 114 15.49 12.69 -16.56
CA THR A 114 16.26 12.07 -15.47
C THR A 114 16.22 12.94 -14.23
N ALA A 115 16.30 12.30 -13.08
CA ALA A 115 16.54 12.95 -11.81
C ALA A 115 17.74 12.29 -11.12
N ASP A 116 18.72 13.09 -10.75
CA ASP A 116 19.92 12.62 -10.07
C ASP A 116 19.65 12.44 -8.56
N VAL A 117 20.39 11.53 -7.95
CA VAL A 117 20.25 11.15 -6.56
C VAL A 117 21.55 11.41 -5.79
N ASN A 118 21.43 12.20 -4.73
CA ASN A 118 22.57 12.46 -3.83
C ASN A 118 22.73 11.39 -2.75
N ASN A 119 21.63 10.95 -2.14
CA ASN A 119 21.63 10.02 -1.00
C ASN A 119 21.10 8.64 -1.39
N GLU A 120 19.79 8.50 -1.57
CA GLU A 120 19.14 7.21 -1.78
C GLU A 120 17.90 7.31 -2.67
N ILE A 121 17.47 6.17 -3.22
CA ILE A 121 16.20 6.00 -3.92
C ILE A 121 15.31 5.09 -3.08
N VAL A 122 14.11 5.54 -2.77
CA VAL A 122 13.09 4.74 -2.08
C VAL A 122 12.06 4.30 -3.11
N LEU A 123 12.06 3.00 -3.44
CA LEU A 123 11.15 2.40 -4.42
C LEU A 123 9.87 1.92 -3.74
N THR A 124 8.75 2.59 -4.01
CA THR A 124 7.43 2.32 -3.41
C THR A 124 6.33 2.21 -4.46
N ALA A 125 6.64 1.62 -5.62
CA ALA A 125 5.73 1.52 -6.75
C ALA A 125 4.69 0.38 -6.64
N GLY A 126 4.63 -0.28 -5.49
CA GLY A 126 3.72 -1.40 -5.22
C GLY A 126 4.30 -2.76 -5.56
N ALA A 127 3.56 -3.82 -5.20
CA ALA A 127 4.03 -5.21 -5.27
C ALA A 127 4.32 -5.70 -6.70
N VAL A 128 3.66 -5.14 -7.70
CA VAL A 128 3.86 -5.50 -9.13
C VAL A 128 4.90 -4.60 -9.79
N GLN A 129 4.79 -3.29 -9.62
CA GLN A 129 5.66 -2.36 -10.37
C GLN A 129 7.05 -2.18 -9.76
N SER A 130 7.21 -2.36 -8.44
CA SER A 130 8.55 -2.28 -7.83
C SER A 130 9.51 -3.34 -8.38
N PRO A 131 9.18 -4.65 -8.40
CA PRO A 131 10.03 -5.63 -9.04
C PRO A 131 10.20 -5.39 -10.54
N GLN A 132 9.16 -4.96 -11.26
CA GLN A 132 9.27 -4.61 -12.68
C GLN A 132 10.31 -3.50 -12.93
N ILE A 133 10.30 -2.43 -12.12
CA ILE A 133 11.29 -1.37 -12.23
C ILE A 133 12.70 -1.89 -11.94
N LEU A 134 12.87 -2.79 -10.98
CA LEU A 134 14.17 -3.43 -10.70
C LEU A 134 14.65 -4.25 -11.90
N GLU A 135 13.80 -5.08 -12.49
CA GLU A 135 14.12 -5.88 -13.68
C GLU A 135 14.48 -5.00 -14.88
N LEU A 136 13.67 -3.98 -15.17
CA LEU A 136 13.97 -2.98 -16.22
C LEU A 136 15.29 -2.23 -15.96
N SER A 137 15.73 -2.18 -14.71
CA SER A 137 17.01 -1.59 -14.31
C SER A 137 18.19 -2.58 -14.33
N GLY A 138 17.94 -3.84 -14.72
CA GLY A 138 18.97 -4.89 -14.80
C GLY A 138 19.19 -5.65 -13.49
N ILE A 139 18.25 -5.58 -12.53
CA ILE A 139 18.31 -6.31 -11.27
C ILE A 139 17.24 -7.39 -11.27
N GLY A 140 17.62 -8.67 -11.26
CA GLY A 140 16.69 -9.79 -11.34
C GLY A 140 17.37 -11.08 -11.76
N GLN A 141 16.59 -11.97 -12.37
CA GLN A 141 17.08 -13.24 -12.90
C GLN A 141 17.85 -13.02 -14.21
N PRO A 142 19.15 -13.42 -14.31
CA PRO A 142 19.97 -13.13 -15.48
C PRO A 142 19.41 -13.68 -16.80
N GLN A 143 18.79 -14.86 -16.79
CA GLN A 143 18.22 -15.48 -17.98
C GLN A 143 17.02 -14.69 -18.49
N LEU A 144 16.13 -14.28 -17.60
CA LEU A 144 14.98 -13.45 -17.91
C LEU A 144 15.42 -12.08 -18.47
N LEU A 145 16.32 -11.40 -17.79
CA LEU A 145 16.82 -10.10 -18.22
C LEU A 145 17.45 -10.17 -19.61
N LYS A 146 18.31 -11.16 -19.86
CA LYS A 146 18.95 -11.39 -21.16
C LYS A 146 17.95 -11.69 -22.27
N SER A 147 16.90 -12.47 -22.00
CA SER A 147 15.86 -12.77 -23.00
C SER A 147 15.11 -11.53 -23.48
N HIS A 148 15.07 -10.48 -22.65
CA HIS A 148 14.49 -9.17 -22.98
C HIS A 148 15.53 -8.13 -23.43
N GLY A 149 16.79 -8.53 -23.66
CA GLY A 149 17.87 -7.61 -24.08
C GLY A 149 18.31 -6.64 -22.98
N ILE A 150 17.99 -6.93 -21.71
CA ILE A 150 18.36 -6.07 -20.59
C ILE A 150 19.74 -6.49 -20.07
N ILE A 151 20.62 -5.52 -19.90
CA ILE A 151 21.97 -5.73 -19.36
C ILE A 151 21.85 -6.03 -17.87
N VAL A 152 22.41 -7.16 -17.42
CA VAL A 152 22.42 -7.56 -16.00
C VAL A 152 23.36 -6.64 -15.23
N GLN A 153 22.82 -5.85 -14.34
CA GLN A 153 23.55 -5.00 -13.39
C GLN A 153 23.86 -5.79 -12.10
N HIS A 154 22.89 -6.56 -11.65
CA HIS A 154 23.03 -7.39 -10.45
C HIS A 154 22.09 -8.59 -10.51
N GLU A 155 22.63 -9.76 -10.26
CA GLU A 155 21.86 -10.99 -10.16
C GLU A 155 21.14 -11.01 -8.80
N LEU A 156 19.80 -11.04 -8.84
CA LEU A 156 18.93 -11.13 -7.67
C LEU A 156 17.70 -11.98 -8.01
N PRO A 157 17.80 -13.33 -7.94
CA PRO A 157 16.77 -14.23 -8.44
C PRO A 157 15.40 -14.11 -7.79
N GLY A 158 15.32 -13.53 -6.59
CA GLY A 158 14.05 -13.34 -5.87
C GLY A 158 13.22 -12.15 -6.37
N VAL A 159 13.77 -11.30 -7.24
CA VAL A 159 13.01 -10.18 -7.82
C VAL A 159 11.96 -10.73 -8.79
N GLY A 160 10.72 -10.27 -8.63
CA GLY A 160 9.58 -10.72 -9.44
C GLY A 160 8.98 -12.05 -9.01
N GLU A 161 9.59 -12.74 -8.06
CA GLU A 161 9.16 -14.06 -7.57
C GLU A 161 8.33 -13.97 -6.29
N ASN A 162 7.64 -15.08 -5.97
CA ASN A 162 6.91 -15.27 -4.71
C ASN A 162 5.83 -14.20 -4.44
N TYR A 163 5.17 -13.71 -5.50
CA TYR A 163 4.02 -12.83 -5.35
C TYR A 163 2.94 -13.50 -4.51
N ARG A 164 2.47 -12.78 -3.50
CA ARG A 164 1.40 -13.23 -2.60
C ARG A 164 0.38 -12.12 -2.44
N ASP A 165 -0.89 -12.49 -2.44
CA ASP A 165 -1.99 -11.58 -2.16
C ASP A 165 -2.87 -12.16 -1.05
N HIS A 166 -3.69 -11.31 -0.43
CA HIS A 166 -4.65 -11.73 0.57
C HIS A 166 -5.71 -12.63 -0.06
N TYR A 167 -5.85 -13.85 0.46
CA TYR A 167 -6.99 -14.68 0.11
C TYR A 167 -8.22 -14.14 0.83
N ALA A 168 -9.18 -13.63 0.07
CA ALA A 168 -10.44 -13.10 0.59
C ALA A 168 -11.62 -13.79 -0.10
N ALA A 169 -12.34 -14.63 0.63
CA ALA A 169 -13.62 -15.15 0.16
C ALA A 169 -14.68 -14.05 0.24
N ARG A 170 -15.21 -13.65 -0.91
CA ARG A 170 -16.33 -12.72 -0.99
C ARG A 170 -17.61 -13.50 -1.19
N ILE A 171 -18.51 -13.46 -0.21
CA ILE A 171 -19.79 -14.12 -0.26
C ILE A 171 -20.86 -13.03 -0.39
N ASN A 172 -21.66 -13.13 -1.45
CA ASN A 172 -22.78 -12.21 -1.70
C ASN A 172 -24.09 -12.97 -1.54
N TRP A 173 -24.99 -12.45 -0.76
CA TRP A 173 -26.32 -12.98 -0.55
C TRP A 173 -27.36 -12.04 -1.15
N ARG A 174 -28.35 -12.61 -1.82
CA ARG A 174 -29.55 -11.88 -2.25
C ARG A 174 -30.61 -12.08 -1.18
N VAL A 175 -31.06 -10.98 -0.59
CA VAL A 175 -32.17 -11.01 0.37
C VAL A 175 -33.47 -10.65 -0.34
N ASN A 176 -34.56 -11.33 0.01
CA ASN A 176 -35.91 -10.97 -0.44
C ASN A 176 -36.39 -9.77 0.41
N LYS A 177 -37.17 -8.90 -0.24
CA LYS A 177 -37.83 -7.79 0.44
C LYS A 177 -38.91 -8.31 1.37
#